data_ab9b96caca2b5aee33db048cbddd9179
#
_entry.id   ab9b96caca2b5aee33db048cbddd9179
#
_cell.length_a   1.000
_cell.length_b   1.000
_cell.length_c   1.000
_cell.angle_alpha   90.00
_cell.angle_beta   90.00
_cell.angle_gamma   90.00
#
_symmetry.space_group_name_H-M   'P 1'
#
loop_
_entity.id
_entity.type
_entity.pdbx_description
1 polymer ?
#
loop_
_entity_poly.entity_id
_entity_poly.type
_entity_poly.pdbx_seq_one_letter_code
_entity_poly.pdbx_strand_id
1 'polypeptide(L)'
;MEEHKILGKVPESPTSPGKGTAGKKFDIADLYSAPVKTDEAQESGDYGLDEKLRKAYFWIANYAIINPFCDIEYNDTTPNEYTIGDNKSRVVLSTGQSYASFILLPLLTLVTRKKCLLVGGPGRGKTSSAMIMGLLAGYSMEDIKRAVQHGQPQMTVSDLLGNPLPSDMVNAKSMDEIKIAWRRWLGMRVKIIDEYNRIPTRTQSALLNVMSENYAELLDQVFDCPDAAWFLTANDDAGGGTYQVIEALRDRIDIVVKALHFNSRFLRQLLQRIEQGIKPEESVPEEIVFSEDEITRINKEILEVEIPDLLMRRIEYFASQFELLESSGEQIEYKTKDNAKTSGSDIAQLMREETGKDQLKDLSYQTLNGFSVRTFMTILSYIKALAYFRGNKQAEFEDVRHVLPFVLQDKLIQNSDSPFFEQPENTVYRHDRISWIKNIFDLSCAEFDRAGLDKTDPAGKLLEQFQKGLEGVGEKDAQQILVQIERMMNEISSGRKLYGPMLDDILTLKYLHQRYSGYLRWLKWKE
;
A
#
# COMPACT_ATOMS: atom_id res chain seq x y z
N MET A 1 -14.22 -26.50 -43.77
CA MET A 1 -14.56 -26.97 -42.41
C MET A 1 -13.36 -27.72 -41.86
N GLU A 2 -12.42 -26.99 -41.28
CA GLU A 2 -11.28 -27.58 -40.57
C GLU A 2 -11.41 -27.20 -39.10
N GLU A 3 -11.57 -28.22 -38.29
CA GLU A 3 -11.72 -28.13 -36.85
C GLU A 3 -10.36 -27.72 -36.22
N HIS A 4 -10.28 -26.54 -35.62
CA HIS A 4 -9.16 -26.17 -34.78
C HIS A 4 -9.22 -26.94 -33.45
N LYS A 5 -8.45 -28.04 -33.35
CA LYS A 5 -8.10 -28.69 -32.10
C LYS A 5 -7.05 -27.85 -31.36
N ILE A 6 -7.49 -26.98 -30.45
CA ILE A 6 -6.66 -26.47 -29.37
C ILE A 6 -7.14 -27.14 -28.09
N LEU A 7 -6.64 -28.33 -27.82
CA LEU A 7 -6.75 -29.02 -26.55
C LEU A 7 -5.35 -29.28 -26.01
N GLY A 8 -4.85 -28.33 -25.22
CA GLY A 8 -3.78 -28.64 -24.28
C GLY A 8 -4.30 -29.69 -23.29
N LYS A 9 -3.59 -30.80 -23.17
CA LYS A 9 -3.92 -31.88 -22.22
C LYS A 9 -3.92 -31.29 -20.79
N VAL A 10 -5.07 -31.36 -20.16
CA VAL A 10 -5.19 -31.20 -18.69
C VAL A 10 -4.37 -32.35 -18.07
N PRO A 11 -3.46 -32.08 -17.12
CA PRO A 11 -2.79 -33.13 -16.38
C PRO A 11 -3.86 -33.96 -15.65
N GLU A 12 -3.83 -35.26 -15.87
CA GLU A 12 -4.66 -36.23 -15.13
C GLU A 12 -4.28 -36.16 -13.65
N SER A 13 -5.27 -36.14 -12.79
CA SER A 13 -5.10 -36.26 -11.34
C SER A 13 -4.21 -37.47 -11.00
N PRO A 14 -3.27 -37.36 -10.06
CA PRO A 14 -2.39 -38.46 -9.70
C PRO A 14 -3.22 -39.63 -9.13
N THR A 15 -3.18 -40.74 -9.81
CA THR A 15 -3.61 -42.04 -9.28
C THR A 15 -2.73 -42.40 -8.07
N SER A 16 -3.36 -43.01 -7.07
CA SER A 16 -2.80 -43.45 -5.79
C SER A 16 -1.37 -43.99 -5.89
N PRO A 17 -0.46 -43.62 -4.97
CA PRO A 17 0.93 -44.03 -5.05
C PRO A 17 1.10 -45.50 -4.72
N GLY A 18 1.67 -46.25 -5.67
CA GLY A 18 2.24 -47.58 -5.43
C GLY A 18 3.40 -47.47 -4.42
N LYS A 19 3.45 -48.40 -3.49
CA LYS A 19 4.53 -48.55 -2.51
C LYS A 19 5.88 -48.74 -3.23
N GLY A 20 6.77 -47.74 -3.08
CA GLY A 20 8.14 -47.85 -3.56
C GLY A 20 8.98 -46.66 -3.11
N THR A 21 9.96 -46.88 -2.25
CA THR A 21 11.13 -46.11 -1.85
C THR A 21 10.88 -44.67 -1.37
N ALA A 22 11.35 -44.37 -0.16
CA ALA A 22 11.35 -43.06 0.49
C ALA A 22 12.08 -42.01 -0.36
N GLY A 23 11.37 -41.43 -1.35
CA GLY A 23 11.76 -40.26 -2.10
C GLY A 23 11.12 -39.05 -1.45
N LYS A 24 11.86 -37.94 -1.37
CA LYS A 24 11.39 -36.63 -0.90
C LYS A 24 9.97 -36.39 -1.43
N LYS A 25 9.04 -36.07 -0.54
CA LYS A 25 7.73 -35.58 -0.96
C LYS A 25 7.97 -34.29 -1.74
N PHE A 26 7.53 -34.29 -2.98
CA PHE A 26 7.51 -33.09 -3.82
C PHE A 26 6.54 -32.09 -3.18
N ASP A 27 7.08 -30.97 -2.71
CA ASP A 27 6.27 -29.85 -2.21
C ASP A 27 5.96 -28.93 -3.38
N ILE A 28 4.68 -28.56 -3.55
CA ILE A 28 4.27 -27.61 -4.60
C ILE A 28 4.97 -26.24 -4.41
N ALA A 29 5.35 -25.90 -3.19
CA ALA A 29 6.17 -24.72 -2.90
C ALA A 29 7.54 -24.78 -3.60
N ASP A 30 8.10 -25.96 -3.84
CA ASP A 30 9.36 -26.14 -4.56
C ASP A 30 9.27 -25.75 -6.05
N LEU A 31 8.08 -25.72 -6.64
CA LEU A 31 7.86 -25.24 -8.02
C LEU A 31 8.00 -23.71 -8.15
N TYR A 32 7.86 -22.99 -7.07
CA TYR A 32 7.77 -21.52 -7.06
C TYR A 32 8.89 -20.86 -6.25
N SER A 33 9.70 -21.63 -5.55
CA SER A 33 10.92 -21.17 -4.95
C SER A 33 12.01 -21.05 -6.02
N ALA A 34 12.75 -19.95 -6.03
CA ALA A 34 14.01 -19.86 -6.75
C ALA A 34 14.88 -21.06 -6.34
N PRO A 35 15.80 -21.57 -7.19
CA PRO A 35 16.61 -22.74 -6.86
C PRO A 35 17.26 -22.53 -5.50
N VAL A 36 16.76 -23.25 -4.51
CA VAL A 36 17.30 -23.26 -3.16
C VAL A 36 18.75 -23.71 -3.31
N LYS A 37 19.70 -22.88 -2.90
CA LYS A 37 21.06 -23.31 -2.70
C LYS A 37 20.98 -24.42 -1.66
N THR A 38 21.17 -25.65 -2.11
CA THR A 38 21.27 -26.84 -1.27
C THR A 38 22.60 -26.77 -0.54
N ASP A 39 22.68 -25.97 0.52
CA ASP A 39 23.66 -26.18 1.55
C ASP A 39 23.12 -27.27 2.49
N GLU A 40 23.96 -28.26 2.80
CA GLU A 40 23.66 -29.50 3.49
C GLU A 40 23.13 -29.35 4.94
N ALA A 41 22.57 -28.21 5.33
CA ALA A 41 22.07 -27.88 6.66
C ALA A 41 20.55 -28.01 6.83
N GLN A 42 19.83 -28.63 5.90
CA GLN A 42 18.35 -28.67 5.90
C GLN A 42 17.72 -29.94 6.46
N GLU A 43 18.37 -30.68 7.34
CA GLU A 43 17.73 -31.82 8.06
C GLU A 43 17.12 -31.45 9.42
N SER A 44 17.20 -30.22 9.89
CA SER A 44 16.50 -29.72 11.08
C SER A 44 15.48 -28.68 10.67
N GLY A 45 14.19 -28.92 10.90
CA GLY A 45 13.03 -28.11 10.47
C GLY A 45 12.94 -26.69 11.01
N ASP A 46 13.99 -25.89 10.85
CA ASP A 46 14.03 -24.47 11.20
C ASP A 46 14.02 -23.66 9.89
N TYR A 47 12.85 -23.56 9.27
CA TYR A 47 12.62 -22.68 8.12
C TYR A 47 12.67 -21.22 8.56
N GLY A 48 13.25 -20.35 7.72
CA GLY A 48 13.17 -18.91 7.91
C GLY A 48 11.72 -18.41 7.90
N LEU A 49 11.46 -17.32 8.60
CA LEU A 49 10.10 -16.78 8.69
C LEU A 49 9.59 -16.26 7.33
N ASP A 50 10.49 -15.81 6.47
CA ASP A 50 10.20 -15.46 5.08
C ASP A 50 9.72 -16.67 4.26
N GLU A 51 10.30 -17.84 4.48
CA GLU A 51 9.85 -19.08 3.84
C GLU A 51 8.50 -19.54 4.37
N LYS A 52 8.26 -19.44 5.68
CA LYS A 52 6.95 -19.70 6.28
C LYS A 52 5.88 -18.80 5.66
N LEU A 53 6.21 -17.53 5.43
CA LEU A 53 5.30 -16.57 4.80
C LEU A 53 4.99 -16.96 3.33
N ARG A 54 6.00 -17.42 2.56
CA ARG A 54 5.79 -17.97 1.22
C ARG A 54 4.93 -19.22 1.22
N LYS A 55 5.16 -20.15 2.16
CA LYS A 55 4.33 -21.35 2.31
C LYS A 55 2.87 -21.00 2.60
N ALA A 56 2.62 -20.01 3.46
CA ALA A 56 1.28 -19.51 3.74
C ALA A 56 0.62 -18.97 2.45
N TYR A 57 1.33 -18.16 1.67
CA TYR A 57 0.84 -17.65 0.38
C TYR A 57 0.45 -18.79 -0.57
N PHE A 58 1.33 -19.78 -0.77
CA PHE A 58 1.07 -20.88 -1.71
C PHE A 58 -0.05 -21.79 -1.23
N TRP A 59 -0.17 -22.01 0.07
CA TRP A 59 -1.31 -22.75 0.61
C TRP A 59 -2.62 -22.02 0.30
N ILE A 60 -2.69 -20.71 0.53
CA ILE A 60 -3.90 -19.93 0.22
C ILE A 60 -4.21 -19.99 -1.27
N ALA A 61 -3.23 -19.76 -2.13
CA ALA A 61 -3.38 -19.69 -3.58
C ALA A 61 -3.82 -21.03 -4.19
N ASN A 62 -3.34 -22.15 -3.65
CA ASN A 62 -3.62 -23.47 -4.21
C ASN A 62 -4.86 -24.12 -3.58
N TYR A 63 -5.10 -23.90 -2.29
CA TYR A 63 -6.11 -24.66 -1.55
C TYR A 63 -7.27 -23.81 -1.02
N ALA A 64 -7.02 -22.58 -0.61
CA ALA A 64 -8.04 -21.79 0.06
C ALA A 64 -8.87 -20.94 -0.91
N ILE A 65 -8.23 -20.10 -1.71
CA ILE A 65 -8.89 -19.11 -2.57
C ILE A 65 -8.66 -19.46 -4.04
N ILE A 66 -9.75 -19.66 -4.79
CA ILE A 66 -9.68 -19.82 -6.25
C ILE A 66 -9.52 -18.43 -6.86
N ASN A 67 -8.29 -18.02 -7.11
CA ASN A 67 -7.95 -16.76 -7.77
C ASN A 67 -6.92 -16.99 -8.89
N PRO A 68 -7.36 -17.07 -10.16
CA PRO A 68 -6.48 -17.34 -11.28
C PRO A 68 -5.74 -16.10 -11.80
N PHE A 69 -5.87 -14.95 -11.13
CA PHE A 69 -5.27 -13.70 -11.56
C PHE A 69 -3.99 -13.43 -10.77
N CYS A 70 -2.85 -13.52 -11.47
CA CYS A 70 -1.55 -13.12 -10.95
C CYS A 70 -1.17 -11.78 -11.62
N ASP A 71 -1.29 -10.69 -10.89
CA ASP A 71 -1.15 -9.31 -11.37
C ASP A 71 0.08 -8.57 -10.82
N ILE A 72 0.83 -9.25 -9.96
CA ILE A 72 2.18 -8.85 -9.51
C ILE A 72 3.17 -9.78 -10.21
N GLU A 73 3.80 -9.28 -11.27
CA GLU A 73 4.57 -10.10 -12.22
C GLU A 73 6.03 -9.61 -12.30
N TYR A 74 6.97 -10.50 -12.02
CA TYR A 74 8.39 -10.26 -12.17
C TYR A 74 8.94 -10.96 -13.41
N ASN A 75 9.91 -10.35 -14.07
CA ASN A 75 10.53 -10.88 -15.27
C ASN A 75 12.05 -11.02 -15.07
N ASP A 76 12.56 -12.24 -15.19
CA ASP A 76 14.00 -12.54 -15.16
C ASP A 76 14.63 -12.36 -16.55
N THR A 77 13.82 -12.48 -17.60
CA THR A 77 14.19 -12.31 -19.00
C THR A 77 13.14 -11.47 -19.73
N THR A 78 13.37 -11.13 -20.98
CA THR A 78 12.38 -10.42 -21.81
C THR A 78 11.13 -11.28 -21.97
N PRO A 79 9.95 -10.82 -21.52
CA PRO A 79 8.72 -11.58 -21.61
C PRO A 79 8.19 -11.64 -23.05
N ASN A 80 7.42 -12.68 -23.34
CA ASN A 80 6.66 -12.74 -24.58
C ASN A 80 5.43 -11.85 -24.48
N GLU A 81 5.22 -11.00 -25.48
CA GLU A 81 4.10 -10.08 -25.55
C GLU A 81 3.20 -10.42 -26.73
N TYR A 82 1.90 -10.39 -26.49
CA TYR A 82 0.88 -10.67 -27.48
C TYR A 82 -0.11 -9.52 -27.56
N THR A 83 -0.51 -9.16 -28.76
CA THR A 83 -1.58 -8.20 -28.98
C THR A 83 -2.82 -8.94 -29.48
N ILE A 84 -3.93 -8.81 -28.77
CA ILE A 84 -5.14 -9.57 -29.01
C ILE A 84 -6.33 -8.62 -29.20
N GLY A 85 -7.21 -8.97 -30.15
CA GLY A 85 -8.45 -8.25 -30.41
C GLY A 85 -8.30 -6.95 -31.18
N ASP A 86 -9.43 -6.36 -31.55
CA ASP A 86 -9.51 -5.15 -32.38
C ASP A 86 -8.97 -3.91 -31.66
N ASN A 87 -9.10 -3.87 -30.34
CA ASN A 87 -8.57 -2.81 -29.49
C ASN A 87 -7.09 -3.02 -29.12
N LYS A 88 -6.44 -4.00 -29.72
CA LYS A 88 -5.01 -4.31 -29.51
C LYS A 88 -4.66 -4.48 -28.02
N SER A 89 -5.46 -5.28 -27.32
CA SER A 89 -5.21 -5.60 -25.90
C SER A 89 -3.88 -6.35 -25.75
N ARG A 90 -2.99 -5.81 -24.93
CA ARG A 90 -1.67 -6.39 -24.69
C ARG A 90 -1.76 -7.46 -23.59
N VAL A 91 -1.20 -8.62 -23.86
CA VAL A 91 -1.02 -9.72 -22.90
C VAL A 91 0.48 -10.00 -22.81
N VAL A 92 0.99 -9.97 -21.59
CA VAL A 92 2.39 -10.27 -21.29
C VAL A 92 2.42 -11.58 -20.52
N LEU A 93 3.28 -12.51 -20.94
CA LEU A 93 3.54 -13.74 -20.19
C LEU A 93 4.82 -13.52 -19.37
N SER A 94 4.66 -13.42 -18.06
CA SER A 94 5.77 -13.25 -17.14
C SER A 94 6.78 -14.39 -17.25
N THR A 95 8.08 -14.07 -17.17
CA THR A 95 9.17 -15.06 -17.22
C THR A 95 9.76 -15.38 -15.85
N GLY A 96 9.38 -14.63 -14.84
CA GLY A 96 9.80 -14.82 -13.47
C GLY A 96 8.63 -15.24 -12.56
N GLN A 97 8.68 -14.81 -11.32
CA GLN A 97 7.66 -15.08 -10.33
C GLN A 97 6.42 -14.22 -10.55
N SER A 98 5.24 -14.80 -10.32
CA SER A 98 3.96 -14.11 -10.45
C SER A 98 3.09 -14.41 -9.24
N TYR A 99 2.45 -13.36 -8.69
CA TYR A 99 1.64 -13.44 -7.49
C TYR A 99 0.29 -12.78 -7.67
N ALA A 100 -0.72 -13.31 -6.98
CA ALA A 100 -2.05 -12.71 -6.91
C ALA A 100 -2.08 -11.62 -5.83
N SER A 101 -2.32 -10.37 -6.22
CA SER A 101 -2.43 -9.24 -5.28
C SER A 101 -3.49 -9.48 -4.21
N PHE A 102 -4.61 -10.11 -4.60
CA PHE A 102 -5.73 -10.43 -3.70
C PHE A 102 -5.38 -11.42 -2.57
N ILE A 103 -4.27 -12.14 -2.70
CA ILE A 103 -3.76 -13.07 -1.67
C ILE A 103 -2.52 -12.48 -0.99
N LEU A 104 -1.57 -12.00 -1.78
CA LEU A 104 -0.28 -11.54 -1.27
C LEU A 104 -0.42 -10.29 -0.40
N LEU A 105 -1.13 -9.27 -0.87
CA LEU A 105 -1.19 -8.00 -0.13
C LEU A 105 -1.93 -8.09 1.21
N PRO A 106 -3.05 -8.83 1.36
CA PRO A 106 -3.60 -9.13 2.67
C PRO A 106 -2.63 -9.88 3.59
N LEU A 107 -1.85 -10.84 3.05
CA LEU A 107 -0.86 -11.56 3.84
C LEU A 107 0.27 -10.64 4.31
N LEU A 108 0.76 -9.74 3.45
CA LEU A 108 1.73 -8.70 3.84
C LEU A 108 1.13 -7.71 4.85
N THR A 109 -0.16 -7.38 4.71
CA THR A 109 -0.90 -6.56 5.69
C THR A 109 -0.91 -7.20 7.07
N LEU A 110 -1.11 -8.52 7.15
CA LEU A 110 -1.09 -9.25 8.41
C LEU A 110 0.24 -9.06 9.15
N VAL A 111 1.35 -9.30 8.48
CA VAL A 111 2.69 -9.27 9.11
C VAL A 111 3.23 -7.85 9.34
N THR A 112 2.74 -6.85 8.59
CA THR A 112 3.11 -5.44 8.78
C THR A 112 2.14 -4.67 9.67
N ARG A 113 1.07 -5.30 10.15
CA ARG A 113 0.01 -4.68 10.97
C ARG A 113 -0.56 -3.42 10.35
N LYS A 114 -0.76 -3.45 9.04
CA LYS A 114 -1.33 -2.35 8.25
C LYS A 114 -2.83 -2.56 8.01
N LYS A 115 -3.42 -1.73 7.17
CA LYS A 115 -4.86 -1.68 6.91
C LYS A 115 -5.13 -1.92 5.43
N CYS A 116 -5.80 -3.03 5.12
CA CYS A 116 -6.15 -3.45 3.76
C CYS A 116 -7.65 -3.33 3.53
N LEU A 117 -8.04 -2.67 2.45
CA LEU A 117 -9.41 -2.65 1.95
C LEU A 117 -9.55 -3.60 0.77
N LEU A 118 -10.44 -4.59 0.92
CA LEU A 118 -10.81 -5.53 -0.13
C LEU A 118 -12.10 -5.05 -0.81
N VAL A 119 -12.01 -4.63 -2.07
CA VAL A 119 -13.13 -4.10 -2.85
C VAL A 119 -13.55 -5.07 -3.93
N GLY A 120 -14.83 -5.13 -4.26
CA GLY A 120 -15.31 -5.91 -5.39
C GLY A 120 -16.73 -6.41 -5.21
N GLY A 121 -17.33 -6.95 -6.27
CA GLY A 121 -18.69 -7.45 -6.26
C GLY A 121 -18.98 -8.51 -5.20
N PRO A 122 -20.25 -8.79 -4.92
CA PRO A 122 -20.65 -9.80 -3.94
C PRO A 122 -20.17 -11.21 -4.33
N GLY A 123 -19.97 -12.08 -3.33
CA GLY A 123 -19.60 -13.47 -3.54
C GLY A 123 -18.17 -13.72 -4.05
N ARG A 124 -17.28 -12.74 -3.99
CA ARG A 124 -15.89 -12.85 -4.49
C ARG A 124 -14.86 -13.22 -3.41
N GLY A 125 -15.29 -13.74 -2.27
CA GLY A 125 -14.40 -14.27 -1.24
C GLY A 125 -13.68 -13.20 -0.38
N LYS A 126 -14.09 -11.92 -0.40
CA LYS A 126 -13.48 -10.84 0.39
C LYS A 126 -13.46 -11.15 1.89
N THR A 127 -14.62 -11.47 2.44
CA THR A 127 -14.76 -11.77 3.87
C THR A 127 -14.03 -13.06 4.24
N SER A 128 -14.08 -14.11 3.39
CA SER A 128 -13.32 -15.35 3.59
C SER A 128 -11.80 -15.08 3.58
N SER A 129 -11.30 -14.23 2.69
CA SER A 129 -9.89 -13.84 2.67
C SER A 129 -9.48 -13.16 3.99
N ALA A 130 -10.29 -12.23 4.49
CA ALA A 130 -10.05 -11.56 5.78
C ALA A 130 -10.07 -12.57 6.95
N MET A 131 -11.01 -13.52 6.95
CA MET A 131 -11.09 -14.56 7.99
C MET A 131 -9.89 -15.50 7.98
N ILE A 132 -9.38 -15.87 6.79
CA ILE A 132 -8.15 -16.67 6.65
C ILE A 132 -6.96 -15.94 7.28
N MET A 133 -6.83 -14.62 7.13
CA MET A 133 -5.77 -13.86 7.79
C MET A 133 -5.87 -13.96 9.31
N GLY A 134 -7.08 -13.96 9.87
CA GLY A 134 -7.29 -14.19 11.31
C GLY A 134 -6.87 -15.59 11.76
N LEU A 135 -7.16 -16.62 10.96
CA LEU A 135 -6.72 -18.00 11.25
C LEU A 135 -5.20 -18.12 11.20
N LEU A 136 -4.56 -17.52 10.20
CA LEU A 136 -3.10 -17.48 10.10
C LEU A 136 -2.45 -16.77 11.27
N ALA A 137 -3.14 -15.82 11.92
CA ALA A 137 -2.69 -15.17 13.15
C ALA A 137 -2.98 -15.98 14.42
N GLY A 138 -3.39 -17.23 14.30
CA GLY A 138 -3.61 -18.15 15.43
C GLY A 138 -4.96 -18.01 16.13
N TYR A 139 -5.92 -17.22 15.61
CA TYR A 139 -7.26 -17.14 16.16
C TYR A 139 -8.12 -18.33 15.73
N SER A 140 -8.98 -18.83 16.65
CA SER A 140 -9.96 -19.83 16.28
C SER A 140 -11.05 -19.26 15.38
N MET A 141 -11.66 -20.11 14.54
CA MET A 141 -12.79 -19.68 13.70
C MET A 141 -13.96 -19.13 14.53
N GLU A 142 -14.15 -19.66 15.73
CA GLU A 142 -15.20 -19.18 16.64
C GLU A 142 -14.90 -17.74 17.13
N ASP A 143 -13.66 -17.47 17.48
CA ASP A 143 -13.22 -16.12 17.88
C ASP A 143 -13.40 -15.12 16.74
N ILE A 144 -12.98 -15.51 15.53
CA ILE A 144 -13.10 -14.66 14.35
C ILE A 144 -14.56 -14.35 14.05
N LYS A 145 -15.44 -15.37 13.99
CA LYS A 145 -16.88 -15.17 13.73
C LYS A 145 -17.55 -14.25 14.76
N ARG A 146 -17.11 -14.31 16.01
CA ARG A 146 -17.62 -13.40 17.07
C ARG A 146 -17.05 -11.99 16.97
N ALA A 147 -15.90 -11.84 16.36
CA ALA A 147 -15.18 -10.57 16.30
C ALA A 147 -15.44 -9.78 15.01
N VAL A 148 -15.85 -10.42 13.90
CA VAL A 148 -16.20 -9.72 12.66
C VAL A 148 -17.30 -8.71 12.91
N GLN A 149 -17.06 -7.47 12.55
CA GLN A 149 -18.05 -6.40 12.59
C GLN A 149 -18.69 -6.24 11.21
N HIS A 150 -20.00 -6.47 11.13
CA HIS A 150 -20.75 -6.27 9.88
C HIS A 150 -21.32 -4.87 9.83
N GLY A 151 -20.88 -4.07 8.86
CA GLY A 151 -21.38 -2.72 8.64
C GLY A 151 -22.87 -2.73 8.29
N GLN A 152 -23.64 -1.90 8.99
CA GLN A 152 -25.09 -1.77 8.81
C GLN A 152 -25.50 -0.30 8.86
N PRO A 153 -26.52 0.12 8.06
CA PRO A 153 -26.98 1.51 8.03
C PRO A 153 -27.47 2.06 9.38
N GLN A 154 -27.82 1.18 10.31
CA GLN A 154 -28.32 1.56 11.65
C GLN A 154 -27.28 1.39 12.75
N MET A 155 -26.05 1.02 12.40
CA MET A 155 -24.99 0.76 13.39
C MET A 155 -24.66 2.02 14.17
N THR A 156 -24.76 1.92 15.49
CA THR A 156 -24.40 2.99 16.43
C THR A 156 -22.96 2.83 16.92
N VAL A 157 -22.42 3.85 17.56
CA VAL A 157 -21.09 3.79 18.22
C VAL A 157 -21.07 2.70 19.29
N SER A 158 -22.17 2.57 20.05
CA SER A 158 -22.30 1.53 21.10
C SER A 158 -22.34 0.11 20.49
N ASP A 159 -22.95 -0.08 19.35
CA ASP A 159 -22.92 -1.38 18.65
C ASP A 159 -21.50 -1.74 18.22
N LEU A 160 -20.72 -0.76 17.82
CA LEU A 160 -19.34 -0.93 17.36
C LEU A 160 -18.37 -1.13 18.53
N LEU A 161 -18.40 -0.28 19.55
CA LEU A 161 -17.38 -0.25 20.59
C LEU A 161 -17.76 -1.05 21.84
N GLY A 162 -19.01 -0.96 22.30
CA GLY A 162 -19.47 -1.61 23.53
C GLY A 162 -20.66 -0.90 24.15
N ASN A 163 -21.25 -1.52 25.13
CA ASN A 163 -22.42 -0.97 25.83
C ASN A 163 -22.14 -0.83 27.31
N PRO A 164 -22.64 0.24 27.97
CA PRO A 164 -22.60 0.34 29.39
C PRO A 164 -23.46 -0.78 30.01
N LEU A 165 -23.02 -1.32 31.15
CA LEU A 165 -23.76 -2.35 31.85
C LEU A 165 -25.04 -1.75 32.43
N PRO A 166 -26.25 -2.31 32.14
CA PRO A 166 -27.51 -1.76 32.62
C PRO A 166 -27.61 -1.66 34.13
N SER A 167 -27.02 -2.61 34.89
CA SER A 167 -26.95 -2.59 36.33
C SER A 167 -26.23 -1.36 36.88
N ASP A 168 -25.16 -0.98 36.20
CA ASP A 168 -24.32 0.13 36.69
C ASP A 168 -24.96 1.47 36.32
N MET A 169 -25.64 1.55 35.16
CA MET A 169 -26.39 2.75 34.76
C MET A 169 -27.49 3.14 35.78
N VAL A 170 -28.06 2.15 36.48
CA VAL A 170 -29.12 2.40 37.51
C VAL A 170 -28.52 2.75 38.87
N ASN A 171 -27.37 2.20 39.22
CA ASN A 171 -26.80 2.26 40.55
C ASN A 171 -25.61 3.23 40.68
N ALA A 172 -24.99 3.64 39.58
CA ALA A 172 -23.82 4.51 39.61
C ALA A 172 -24.17 5.93 40.10
N LYS A 173 -23.29 6.47 40.90
CA LYS A 173 -23.38 7.86 41.40
C LYS A 173 -22.59 8.85 40.52
N SER A 174 -21.67 8.33 39.71
CA SER A 174 -20.86 9.09 38.77
C SER A 174 -20.69 8.31 37.47
N MET A 175 -20.29 8.97 36.37
CA MET A 175 -20.02 8.32 35.08
C MET A 175 -18.88 7.31 35.18
N ASP A 176 -17.88 7.56 36.04
CA ASP A 176 -16.70 6.69 36.20
C ASP A 176 -17.04 5.33 36.83
N GLU A 177 -18.19 5.23 37.52
CA GLU A 177 -18.64 3.97 38.11
C GLU A 177 -19.36 3.05 37.12
N ILE A 178 -19.72 3.56 35.93
CA ILE A 178 -20.43 2.81 34.90
C ILE A 178 -19.41 1.95 34.12
N LYS A 179 -19.46 0.64 34.32
CA LYS A 179 -18.60 -0.28 33.55
C LYS A 179 -19.13 -0.46 32.14
N ILE A 180 -18.20 -0.50 31.16
CA ILE A 180 -18.50 -0.74 29.78
C ILE A 180 -18.17 -2.19 29.42
N ALA A 181 -19.13 -2.89 28.83
CA ALA A 181 -18.93 -4.18 28.20
C ALA A 181 -18.35 -3.95 26.79
N TRP A 182 -17.03 -3.82 26.70
CA TRP A 182 -16.33 -3.60 25.45
C TRP A 182 -16.49 -4.77 24.49
N ARG A 183 -16.56 -4.47 23.19
CA ARG A 183 -16.63 -5.48 22.16
C ARG A 183 -15.29 -6.24 22.04
N ARG A 184 -15.35 -7.56 21.91
CA ARG A 184 -14.18 -8.44 21.88
C ARG A 184 -13.17 -8.09 20.76
N TRP A 185 -13.65 -7.66 19.59
CA TRP A 185 -12.80 -7.32 18.47
C TRP A 185 -11.79 -6.22 18.75
N LEU A 186 -12.10 -5.32 19.70
CA LEU A 186 -11.19 -4.23 20.10
C LEU A 186 -9.86 -4.77 20.64
N GLY A 187 -9.90 -5.86 21.41
CA GLY A 187 -8.70 -6.52 21.96
C GLY A 187 -7.97 -7.45 20.99
N MET A 188 -8.48 -7.66 19.78
CA MET A 188 -7.84 -8.54 18.81
C MET A 188 -6.78 -7.81 17.99
N ARG A 189 -5.71 -8.54 17.60
CA ARG A 189 -4.64 -8.04 16.73
C ARG A 189 -4.94 -8.19 15.23
N VAL A 190 -6.02 -8.88 14.90
CA VAL A 190 -6.62 -8.91 13.56
C VAL A 190 -8.04 -8.37 13.68
N LYS A 191 -8.32 -7.28 12.99
CA LYS A 191 -9.61 -6.60 13.04
C LYS A 191 -10.29 -6.70 11.66
N ILE A 192 -11.53 -7.17 11.64
CA ILE A 192 -12.28 -7.40 10.41
C ILE A 192 -13.57 -6.58 10.45
N ILE A 193 -13.72 -5.67 9.49
CA ILE A 193 -14.93 -4.87 9.29
C ILE A 193 -15.51 -5.21 7.93
N ASP A 194 -16.58 -5.97 7.91
CA ASP A 194 -17.25 -6.37 6.68
C ASP A 194 -18.26 -5.29 6.25
N GLU A 195 -18.28 -4.94 4.94
CA GLU A 195 -19.11 -3.88 4.38
C GLU A 195 -18.97 -2.51 5.10
N TYR A 196 -17.72 -2.08 5.34
CA TYR A 196 -17.44 -0.87 6.13
C TYR A 196 -18.10 0.40 5.58
N ASN A 197 -18.36 0.46 4.28
CA ASN A 197 -19.04 1.57 3.61
C ASN A 197 -20.55 1.65 3.91
N ARG A 198 -21.12 0.67 4.62
CA ARG A 198 -22.48 0.71 5.16
C ARG A 198 -22.56 1.28 6.57
N ILE A 199 -21.43 1.57 7.20
CA ILE A 199 -21.39 2.18 8.54
C ILE A 199 -21.75 3.67 8.40
N PRO A 200 -22.71 4.20 9.20
CA PRO A 200 -23.05 5.61 9.19
C PRO A 200 -21.84 6.52 9.47
N THR A 201 -21.78 7.68 8.83
CA THR A 201 -20.64 8.62 8.93
C THR A 201 -20.30 8.99 10.37
N ARG A 202 -21.32 9.13 11.26
CA ARG A 202 -21.10 9.38 12.69
C ARG A 202 -20.35 8.24 13.38
N THR A 203 -20.66 7.00 13.04
CA THR A 203 -20.01 5.80 13.60
C THR A 203 -18.63 5.59 12.98
N GLN A 204 -18.43 6.00 11.70
CA GLN A 204 -17.10 6.01 11.09
C GLN A 204 -16.10 6.88 11.86
N SER A 205 -16.54 7.96 12.51
CA SER A 205 -15.66 8.82 13.32
C SER A 205 -15.11 8.10 14.56
N ALA A 206 -15.92 7.24 15.20
CA ALA A 206 -15.45 6.40 16.30
C ALA A 206 -14.45 5.33 15.83
N LEU A 207 -14.68 4.75 14.65
CA LEU A 207 -13.75 3.81 14.02
C LEU A 207 -12.38 4.46 13.74
N LEU A 208 -12.37 5.75 13.39
CA LEU A 208 -11.16 6.52 13.16
C LEU A 208 -10.18 6.49 14.34
N ASN A 209 -10.66 6.71 15.57
CA ASN A 209 -9.81 6.71 16.77
C ASN A 209 -9.16 5.34 16.99
N VAL A 210 -9.95 4.27 16.83
CA VAL A 210 -9.42 2.89 16.95
C VAL A 210 -8.40 2.59 15.86
N MET A 211 -8.59 3.07 14.63
CA MET A 211 -7.67 2.84 13.51
C MET A 211 -6.39 3.67 13.59
N SER A 212 -6.44 4.85 14.20
CA SER A 212 -5.32 5.80 14.19
C SER A 212 -4.48 5.75 15.43
N GLU A 213 -5.16 5.75 16.57
CA GLU A 213 -4.55 5.99 17.87
C GLU A 213 -4.57 4.72 18.74
N ASN A 214 -5.11 3.61 18.22
CA ASN A 214 -5.23 2.33 18.92
C ASN A 214 -5.97 2.46 20.26
N TYR A 215 -7.02 3.28 20.33
CA TYR A 215 -7.91 3.29 21.49
C TYR A 215 -9.38 3.46 21.09
N ALA A 216 -10.27 2.97 21.94
CA ALA A 216 -11.70 3.21 21.86
C ALA A 216 -12.15 4.03 23.08
N GLU A 217 -13.02 5.01 22.87
CA GLU A 217 -13.54 5.87 23.93
C GLU A 217 -15.07 5.83 23.95
N LEU A 218 -15.64 5.64 25.13
CA LEU A 218 -17.08 5.67 25.36
C LEU A 218 -17.36 6.11 26.80
N LEU A 219 -18.23 7.11 27.02
CA LEU A 219 -18.59 7.63 28.34
C LEU A 219 -17.36 8.01 29.21
N ASP A 220 -16.41 8.75 28.62
CA ASP A 220 -15.15 9.18 29.23
C ASP A 220 -14.21 8.03 29.67
N GLN A 221 -14.52 6.78 29.27
CA GLN A 221 -13.65 5.63 29.52
C GLN A 221 -12.92 5.23 28.26
N VAL A 222 -11.64 4.92 28.41
CA VAL A 222 -10.73 4.55 27.33
C VAL A 222 -10.40 3.07 27.41
N PHE A 223 -10.44 2.39 26.27
CA PHE A 223 -9.95 1.03 26.10
C PHE A 223 -8.75 1.04 25.15
N ASP A 224 -7.58 0.68 25.67
CA ASP A 224 -6.36 0.57 24.87
C ASP A 224 -6.43 -0.68 23.96
N CYS A 225 -6.40 -0.45 22.66
CA CYS A 225 -6.42 -1.49 21.66
C CYS A 225 -4.99 -1.89 21.28
N PRO A 226 -4.70 -3.19 21.10
CA PRO A 226 -3.41 -3.61 20.61
C PRO A 226 -3.20 -3.13 19.16
N ASP A 227 -1.93 -2.96 18.78
CA ASP A 227 -1.56 -2.78 17.38
C ASP A 227 -2.01 -3.98 16.55
N ALA A 228 -2.65 -3.73 15.41
CA ALA A 228 -3.40 -4.75 14.71
C ALA A 228 -3.32 -4.62 13.19
N ALA A 229 -3.41 -5.75 12.50
CA ALA A 229 -3.73 -5.79 11.08
C ALA A 229 -5.25 -5.59 10.89
N TRP A 230 -5.63 -4.78 9.90
CA TRP A 230 -7.02 -4.49 9.62
C TRP A 230 -7.42 -4.97 8.23
N PHE A 231 -8.56 -5.61 8.17
CA PHE A 231 -9.16 -6.07 6.92
C PHE A 231 -10.56 -5.48 6.81
N LEU A 232 -10.72 -4.52 5.90
CA LEU A 232 -12.00 -3.91 5.61
C LEU A 232 -12.51 -4.50 4.29
N THR A 233 -13.81 -4.73 4.17
CA THR A 233 -14.42 -5.10 2.90
C THR A 233 -15.42 -4.03 2.45
N ALA A 234 -15.53 -3.85 1.14
CA ALA A 234 -16.56 -3.03 0.52
C ALA A 234 -17.09 -3.71 -0.74
N ASN A 235 -18.37 -3.49 -1.01
CA ASN A 235 -18.95 -3.83 -2.30
C ASN A 235 -18.80 -2.65 -3.27
N ASP A 236 -18.66 -2.93 -4.57
CA ASP A 236 -18.58 -1.91 -5.63
C ASP A 236 -19.91 -1.17 -5.82
N ASP A 237 -20.97 -1.57 -5.11
CA ASP A 237 -22.31 -1.08 -5.31
C ASP A 237 -22.48 0.37 -4.85
N ALA A 238 -22.78 1.24 -5.79
CA ALA A 238 -23.42 2.53 -5.52
C ALA A 238 -24.90 2.36 -5.10
N GLY A 239 -25.30 1.15 -4.67
CA GLY A 239 -26.67 0.81 -4.27
C GLY A 239 -27.07 1.45 -2.95
N GLY A 240 -28.40 1.53 -2.70
CA GLY A 240 -28.94 2.13 -1.48
C GLY A 240 -28.40 1.51 -0.20
N GLY A 241 -28.16 2.36 0.80
CA GLY A 241 -27.63 1.94 2.12
C GLY A 241 -26.11 2.01 2.27
N THR A 242 -25.40 2.60 1.30
CA THR A 242 -23.99 2.97 1.44
C THR A 242 -23.85 4.44 1.82
N TYR A 243 -22.90 4.74 2.69
CA TYR A 243 -22.55 6.10 3.08
C TYR A 243 -21.25 6.53 2.40
N GLN A 244 -21.12 7.83 2.17
CA GLN A 244 -19.85 8.39 1.75
C GLN A 244 -18.83 8.15 2.84
N VAL A 245 -17.71 7.49 2.49
CA VAL A 245 -16.61 7.29 3.41
C VAL A 245 -15.89 8.62 3.62
N ILE A 246 -15.72 9.03 4.87
CA ILE A 246 -15.02 10.27 5.20
C ILE A 246 -13.56 10.21 4.71
N GLU A 247 -13.07 11.31 4.15
CA GLU A 247 -11.71 11.40 3.58
C GLU A 247 -10.64 10.98 4.60
N ALA A 248 -10.81 11.41 5.86
CA ALA A 248 -9.91 11.05 6.94
C ALA A 248 -9.83 9.53 7.20
N LEU A 249 -10.90 8.77 7.00
CA LEU A 249 -10.88 7.30 7.11
C LEU A 249 -10.19 6.67 5.91
N ARG A 250 -10.43 7.19 4.70
CA ARG A 250 -9.77 6.72 3.48
C ARG A 250 -8.26 6.91 3.54
N ASP A 251 -7.78 8.06 4.03
CA ASP A 251 -6.34 8.32 4.20
C ASP A 251 -5.66 7.31 5.15
N ARG A 252 -6.42 6.74 6.10
CA ARG A 252 -5.92 5.75 7.05
C ARG A 252 -5.89 4.32 6.54
N ILE A 253 -6.56 4.04 5.43
CA ILE A 253 -6.45 2.74 4.74
C ILE A 253 -5.13 2.72 4.00
N ASP A 254 -4.28 1.75 4.29
CA ASP A 254 -2.92 1.69 3.74
C ASP A 254 -2.95 1.25 2.27
N ILE A 255 -3.66 0.17 1.95
CA ILE A 255 -3.78 -0.36 0.59
C ILE A 255 -5.22 -0.73 0.23
N VAL A 256 -5.50 -0.68 -1.06
CA VAL A 256 -6.77 -1.13 -1.64
C VAL A 256 -6.51 -2.25 -2.63
N VAL A 257 -7.18 -3.37 -2.48
CA VAL A 257 -7.04 -4.55 -3.33
C VAL A 257 -8.39 -4.94 -3.91
N LYS A 258 -8.44 -5.13 -5.21
CA LYS A 258 -9.66 -5.47 -5.92
C LYS A 258 -9.81 -6.98 -6.10
N ALA A 259 -10.92 -7.53 -5.61
CA ALA A 259 -11.36 -8.87 -5.96
C ALA A 259 -11.90 -8.87 -7.39
N LEU A 260 -11.13 -9.41 -8.33
CA LEU A 260 -11.47 -9.46 -9.74
C LEU A 260 -12.67 -10.40 -9.99
N HIS A 261 -13.22 -10.40 -11.20
CA HIS A 261 -14.35 -11.25 -11.56
C HIS A 261 -13.97 -12.75 -11.50
N PHE A 262 -14.96 -13.60 -11.23
CA PHE A 262 -14.74 -15.05 -11.24
C PHE A 262 -14.56 -15.55 -12.69
N ASN A 263 -13.49 -16.31 -12.93
CA ASN A 263 -13.26 -16.95 -14.22
C ASN A 263 -14.06 -18.24 -14.32
N SER A 264 -15.01 -18.31 -15.25
CA SER A 264 -15.93 -19.44 -15.42
C SER A 264 -15.24 -20.78 -15.71
N ARG A 265 -13.99 -20.78 -16.17
CA ARG A 265 -13.21 -22.02 -16.36
C ARG A 265 -12.96 -22.77 -15.05
N PHE A 266 -12.96 -22.05 -13.92
CA PHE A 266 -12.76 -22.63 -12.58
C PHE A 266 -14.07 -23.06 -11.90
N LEU A 267 -15.23 -22.91 -12.57
CA LEU A 267 -16.53 -23.27 -11.99
C LEU A 267 -16.59 -24.75 -11.57
N ARG A 268 -16.04 -25.66 -12.38
CA ARG A 268 -16.00 -27.08 -12.05
C ARG A 268 -15.22 -27.33 -10.75
N GLN A 269 -14.08 -26.69 -10.58
CA GLN A 269 -13.28 -26.82 -9.37
C GLN A 269 -14.05 -26.29 -8.14
N LEU A 270 -14.75 -25.17 -8.30
CA LEU A 270 -15.59 -24.61 -7.23
C LEU A 270 -16.71 -25.58 -6.83
N LEU A 271 -17.42 -26.14 -7.82
CA LEU A 271 -18.51 -27.12 -7.58
C LEU A 271 -17.99 -28.37 -6.87
N GLN A 272 -16.85 -28.90 -7.31
CA GLN A 272 -16.23 -30.06 -6.65
C GLN A 272 -15.89 -29.76 -5.17
N ARG A 273 -15.37 -28.58 -4.85
CA ARG A 273 -15.10 -28.19 -3.46
C ARG A 273 -16.39 -28.10 -2.63
N ILE A 274 -17.47 -27.54 -3.21
CA ILE A 274 -18.77 -27.45 -2.55
C ILE A 274 -19.37 -28.85 -2.31
N GLU A 275 -19.34 -29.72 -3.32
CA GLU A 275 -19.84 -31.09 -3.21
C GLU A 275 -19.06 -31.94 -2.19
N GLN A 276 -17.77 -31.74 -2.09
CA GLN A 276 -16.90 -32.38 -1.11
C GLN A 276 -16.98 -31.76 0.28
N GLY A 277 -17.75 -30.68 0.45
CA GLY A 277 -17.85 -29.97 1.73
C GLY A 277 -16.54 -29.36 2.20
N ILE A 278 -15.60 -29.06 1.27
CA ILE A 278 -14.30 -28.50 1.60
C ILE A 278 -14.50 -27.05 2.06
N LYS A 279 -14.13 -26.79 3.29
CA LYS A 279 -14.08 -25.46 3.88
C LYS A 279 -12.62 -25.16 4.22
N PRO A 280 -11.95 -24.32 3.41
CA PRO A 280 -10.53 -24.01 3.63
C PRO A 280 -10.26 -23.50 5.05
N GLU A 281 -11.24 -22.79 5.60
CA GLU A 281 -11.15 -22.20 6.94
C GLU A 281 -11.05 -23.27 8.08
N GLU A 282 -11.45 -24.53 7.79
CA GLU A 282 -11.38 -25.65 8.75
C GLU A 282 -10.10 -26.48 8.60
N SER A 283 -9.26 -26.17 7.58
CA SER A 283 -8.11 -27.02 7.18
C SER A 283 -6.77 -26.27 7.11
N VAL A 284 -6.64 -25.14 7.79
CA VAL A 284 -5.38 -24.38 7.85
C VAL A 284 -4.30 -25.23 8.54
N PRO A 285 -3.17 -25.52 7.88
CA PRO A 285 -2.09 -26.28 8.49
C PRO A 285 -1.44 -25.51 9.65
N GLU A 286 -1.15 -26.19 10.75
CA GLU A 286 -0.52 -25.57 11.92
C GLU A 286 0.86 -24.96 11.60
N GLU A 287 1.58 -25.55 10.65
CA GLU A 287 2.92 -25.12 10.23
C GLU A 287 2.96 -23.72 9.59
N ILE A 288 1.83 -23.22 9.04
CA ILE A 288 1.73 -21.89 8.45
C ILE A 288 1.01 -20.87 9.36
N VAL A 289 0.55 -21.28 10.53
CA VAL A 289 -0.04 -20.39 11.52
C VAL A 289 1.07 -19.63 12.24
N PHE A 290 0.95 -18.31 12.30
CA PHE A 290 1.93 -17.43 12.93
C PHE A 290 1.57 -17.16 14.38
N SER A 291 2.53 -17.31 15.27
CA SER A 291 2.43 -16.79 16.62
C SER A 291 2.63 -15.27 16.63
N GLU A 292 2.21 -14.63 17.71
CA GLU A 292 2.41 -13.17 17.88
C GLU A 292 3.89 -12.78 17.86
N ASP A 293 4.76 -13.62 18.46
CA ASP A 293 6.20 -13.39 18.47
C ASP A 293 6.79 -13.52 17.05
N GLU A 294 6.30 -14.47 16.25
CA GLU A 294 6.73 -14.63 14.86
C GLU A 294 6.30 -13.41 14.01
N ILE A 295 5.07 -12.93 14.13
CA ILE A 295 4.62 -11.72 13.43
C ILE A 295 5.49 -10.52 13.83
N THR A 296 5.81 -10.38 15.11
CA THR A 296 6.66 -9.29 15.61
C THR A 296 8.09 -9.41 15.06
N ARG A 297 8.65 -10.62 14.97
CA ARG A 297 9.96 -10.87 14.35
C ARG A 297 9.96 -10.58 12.85
N ILE A 298 8.95 -11.06 12.12
CA ILE A 298 8.80 -10.75 10.69
C ILE A 298 8.74 -9.24 10.46
N ASN A 299 7.98 -8.51 11.27
CA ASN A 299 7.90 -7.06 11.15
C ASN A 299 9.27 -6.39 11.37
N LYS A 300 10.07 -6.86 12.33
CA LYS A 300 11.44 -6.41 12.53
C LYS A 300 12.34 -6.71 11.33
N GLU A 301 12.31 -7.95 10.84
CA GLU A 301 13.12 -8.38 9.68
C GLU A 301 12.75 -7.61 8.41
N ILE A 302 11.46 -7.27 8.23
CA ILE A 302 11.00 -6.39 7.15
C ILE A 302 11.62 -4.99 7.28
N LEU A 303 11.70 -4.43 8.49
CA LEU A 303 12.29 -3.11 8.69
C LEU A 303 13.80 -3.08 8.35
N GLU A 304 14.49 -4.20 8.50
CA GLU A 304 15.91 -4.37 8.16
C GLU A 304 16.19 -4.47 6.65
N VAL A 305 15.16 -4.70 5.82
CA VAL A 305 15.31 -4.69 4.36
C VAL A 305 15.76 -3.29 3.92
N GLU A 306 16.84 -3.23 3.16
CA GLU A 306 17.40 -1.98 2.66
C GLU A 306 16.63 -1.49 1.42
N ILE A 307 16.46 -0.18 1.31
CA ILE A 307 16.05 0.47 0.07
C ILE A 307 17.29 1.21 -0.46
N PRO A 308 17.84 0.83 -1.63
CA PRO A 308 19.00 1.49 -2.20
C PRO A 308 18.79 3.01 -2.36
N ASP A 309 19.81 3.82 -2.08
CA ASP A 309 19.70 5.29 -2.13
C ASP A 309 19.16 5.80 -3.47
N LEU A 310 19.61 5.21 -4.57
CA LEU A 310 19.12 5.59 -5.90
C LEU A 310 17.62 5.30 -6.07
N LEU A 311 17.13 4.21 -5.49
CA LEU A 311 15.71 3.86 -5.54
C LEU A 311 14.89 4.80 -4.65
N MET A 312 15.41 5.14 -3.46
CA MET A 312 14.79 6.13 -2.57
C MET A 312 14.65 7.50 -3.27
N ARG A 313 15.70 7.97 -3.92
CA ARG A 313 15.69 9.24 -4.68
C ARG A 313 14.69 9.25 -5.83
N ARG A 314 14.46 8.12 -6.51
CA ARG A 314 13.40 7.99 -7.53
C ARG A 314 12.01 8.09 -6.92
N ILE A 315 11.80 7.51 -5.73
CA ILE A 315 10.53 7.61 -5.00
C ILE A 315 10.28 9.06 -4.55
N GLU A 316 11.30 9.72 -4.01
CA GLU A 316 11.23 11.15 -3.61
C GLU A 316 10.93 12.04 -4.81
N TYR A 317 11.64 11.85 -5.91
CA TYR A 317 11.42 12.59 -7.16
C TYR A 317 10.02 12.35 -7.73
N PHE A 318 9.52 11.13 -7.68
CA PHE A 318 8.14 10.81 -8.08
C PHE A 318 7.14 11.56 -7.20
N ALA A 319 7.33 11.56 -5.90
CA ALA A 319 6.40 12.19 -4.98
C ALA A 319 6.38 13.71 -5.10
N SER A 320 7.51 14.35 -5.38
CA SER A 320 7.61 15.79 -5.55
C SER A 320 6.86 16.33 -6.78
N GLN A 321 6.47 15.44 -7.73
CA GLN A 321 5.76 15.86 -8.95
C GLN A 321 4.38 16.47 -8.70
N PHE A 322 3.70 16.15 -7.59
CA PHE A 322 2.24 16.27 -7.53
C PHE A 322 1.72 17.49 -6.78
N GLU A 323 2.52 18.13 -5.91
CA GLU A 323 2.01 19.14 -4.98
C GLU A 323 1.99 20.56 -5.55
N LEU A 324 2.88 20.87 -6.49
CA LEU A 324 3.02 22.23 -7.03
C LEU A 324 1.74 22.74 -7.71
N LEU A 325 1.32 23.95 -7.32
CA LEU A 325 0.30 24.77 -7.98
C LEU A 325 0.71 26.25 -7.86
N GLU A 326 1.25 26.82 -8.94
CA GLU A 326 1.86 28.16 -8.91
C GLU A 326 0.86 29.27 -8.58
N SER A 327 -0.38 29.12 -9.03
CA SER A 327 -1.48 30.09 -8.87
C SER A 327 -2.06 30.12 -7.46
N SER A 328 -1.70 29.17 -6.58
CA SER A 328 -2.28 29.05 -5.24
C SER A 328 -1.70 30.01 -4.21
N GLY A 329 -0.57 30.68 -4.48
CA GLY A 329 0.06 31.58 -3.55
C GLY A 329 1.08 32.53 -4.19
N GLU A 330 1.39 33.63 -3.50
CA GLU A 330 2.46 34.55 -3.92
C GLU A 330 3.82 34.04 -3.43
N GLN A 331 3.91 33.68 -2.14
CA GLN A 331 5.12 33.13 -1.56
C GLN A 331 5.33 31.68 -2.00
N ILE A 332 6.58 31.31 -2.21
CA ILE A 332 6.97 30.01 -2.76
C ILE A 332 6.44 28.83 -1.93
N GLU A 333 6.41 28.96 -0.61
CA GLU A 333 5.95 27.94 0.32
C GLU A 333 4.44 27.66 0.22
N TYR A 334 3.66 28.57 -0.33
CA TYR A 334 2.21 28.46 -0.49
C TYR A 334 1.79 28.11 -1.92
N LYS A 335 2.74 27.83 -2.81
CA LYS A 335 2.46 27.42 -4.20
C LYS A 335 2.12 25.93 -4.27
N THR A 336 1.14 25.52 -3.48
CA THR A 336 0.76 24.10 -3.30
C THR A 336 -0.73 23.89 -3.49
N LYS A 337 -1.12 22.67 -3.91
CA LYS A 337 -2.52 22.25 -3.98
C LYS A 337 -3.19 22.24 -2.62
N ASP A 338 -2.43 21.90 -1.57
CA ASP A 338 -2.94 21.90 -0.20
C ASP A 338 -3.35 23.32 0.23
N ASN A 339 -2.56 24.36 -0.12
CA ASN A 339 -2.93 25.75 0.14
C ASN A 339 -4.22 26.15 -0.59
N ALA A 340 -4.38 25.77 -1.86
CA ALA A 340 -5.61 26.00 -2.61
C ALA A 340 -6.83 25.27 -1.99
N LYS A 341 -6.64 24.02 -1.57
CA LYS A 341 -7.67 23.24 -0.89
C LYS A 341 -8.12 23.87 0.43
N THR A 342 -7.15 24.33 1.22
CA THR A 342 -7.41 24.99 2.52
C THR A 342 -8.16 26.31 2.35
N SER A 343 -7.91 27.04 1.26
CA SER A 343 -8.66 28.27 0.92
C SER A 343 -10.04 28.02 0.30
N GLY A 344 -10.40 26.76 0.05
CA GLY A 344 -11.66 26.38 -0.60
C GLY A 344 -11.70 26.65 -2.10
N SER A 345 -10.54 26.82 -2.74
CA SER A 345 -10.45 27.07 -4.18
C SER A 345 -10.64 25.78 -4.99
N ASP A 346 -11.21 25.91 -6.19
CA ASP A 346 -11.27 24.81 -7.14
C ASP A 346 -9.90 24.59 -7.82
N ILE A 347 -9.20 23.54 -7.41
CA ILE A 347 -7.86 23.19 -7.91
C ILE A 347 -7.89 22.96 -9.43
N ALA A 348 -8.91 22.27 -9.96
CA ALA A 348 -9.00 22.00 -11.39
C ALA A 348 -9.18 23.28 -12.20
N GLN A 349 -9.94 24.25 -11.66
CA GLN A 349 -10.10 25.57 -12.28
C GLN A 349 -8.78 26.34 -12.28
N LEU A 350 -8.09 26.42 -11.12
CA LEU A 350 -6.79 27.11 -11.02
C LEU A 350 -5.77 26.53 -11.99
N MET A 351 -5.70 25.21 -12.10
CA MET A 351 -4.80 24.54 -13.06
C MET A 351 -5.11 24.88 -14.52
N ARG A 352 -6.38 25.03 -14.89
CA ARG A 352 -6.76 25.45 -16.25
C ARG A 352 -6.36 26.89 -16.57
N GLU A 353 -6.33 27.75 -15.56
CA GLU A 353 -5.93 29.16 -15.69
C GLU A 353 -4.41 29.34 -15.76
N GLU A 354 -3.62 28.37 -15.33
CA GLU A 354 -2.16 28.42 -15.44
C GLU A 354 -1.71 28.38 -16.91
N THR A 355 -0.89 29.34 -17.30
CA THR A 355 -0.35 29.47 -18.65
C THR A 355 1.14 29.15 -18.69
N GLY A 356 1.62 28.70 -19.85
CA GLY A 356 3.05 28.54 -20.10
C GLY A 356 3.66 27.20 -19.72
N LYS A 357 2.90 26.27 -19.10
CA LYS A 357 3.31 24.90 -18.82
C LYS A 357 2.81 23.93 -19.91
N ASP A 358 3.58 22.86 -20.14
CA ASP A 358 3.13 21.74 -20.96
C ASP A 358 2.25 20.82 -20.11
N GLN A 359 0.94 21.09 -20.10
CA GLN A 359 -0.05 20.37 -19.31
C GLN A 359 -0.15 18.87 -19.64
N LEU A 360 0.40 18.44 -20.77
CA LEU A 360 0.44 17.03 -21.15
C LEU A 360 1.62 16.30 -20.48
N LYS A 361 2.75 16.99 -20.29
CA LYS A 361 3.96 16.41 -19.73
C LYS A 361 4.08 16.59 -18.23
N ASP A 362 3.52 17.67 -17.68
CA ASP A 362 3.57 17.94 -16.26
C ASP A 362 2.61 17.00 -15.51
N LEU A 363 3.15 16.05 -14.77
CA LEU A 363 2.39 15.07 -14.00
C LEU A 363 1.49 15.71 -12.93
N SER A 364 1.85 16.89 -12.45
CA SER A 364 1.02 17.67 -11.52
C SER A 364 -0.39 17.91 -12.07
N TYR A 365 -0.54 18.15 -13.37
CA TYR A 365 -1.85 18.39 -14.01
C TYR A 365 -2.76 17.17 -14.07
N GLN A 366 -2.24 15.97 -13.87
CA GLN A 366 -3.03 14.75 -13.86
C GLN A 366 -3.71 14.48 -12.52
N THR A 367 -3.39 15.26 -11.46
CA THR A 367 -3.87 15.01 -10.09
C THR A 367 -4.39 16.26 -9.42
N LEU A 368 -5.32 16.10 -8.47
CA LEU A 368 -5.88 17.19 -7.66
C LEU A 368 -5.24 17.31 -6.27
N ASN A 369 -4.31 16.43 -5.93
CA ASN A 369 -3.63 16.41 -4.64
C ASN A 369 -2.22 15.84 -4.76
N GLY A 370 -1.42 16.01 -3.73
CA GLY A 370 -0.15 15.35 -3.52
C GLY A 370 -0.23 14.20 -2.52
N PHE A 371 0.90 13.80 -1.95
CA PHE A 371 1.02 12.68 -1.01
C PHE A 371 1.10 13.16 0.43
N SER A 372 0.44 12.42 1.33
CA SER A 372 0.66 12.59 2.77
C SER A 372 1.91 11.82 3.23
N VAL A 373 2.51 12.25 4.34
CA VAL A 373 3.62 11.52 4.98
C VAL A 373 3.23 10.09 5.31
N ARG A 374 1.98 9.86 5.71
CA ARG A 374 1.45 8.51 5.98
C ARG A 374 1.46 7.64 4.73
N THR A 375 1.14 8.21 3.57
CA THR A 375 1.22 7.51 2.29
C THR A 375 2.65 7.05 1.99
N PHE A 376 3.64 7.90 2.23
CA PHE A 376 5.06 7.53 2.12
C PHE A 376 5.43 6.38 3.03
N MET A 377 5.10 6.46 4.31
CA MET A 377 5.38 5.39 5.27
C MET A 377 4.75 4.07 4.84
N THR A 378 3.55 4.12 4.27
CA THR A 378 2.88 2.94 3.72
C THR A 378 3.64 2.37 2.52
N ILE A 379 4.02 3.21 1.55
CA ILE A 379 4.80 2.79 0.37
C ILE A 379 6.07 2.07 0.80
N LEU A 380 6.89 2.68 1.66
CA LEU A 380 8.15 2.11 2.13
C LEU A 380 7.94 0.79 2.87
N SER A 381 6.90 0.70 3.72
CA SER A 381 6.58 -0.52 4.47
C SER A 381 6.24 -1.70 3.54
N TYR A 382 5.40 -1.47 2.52
CA TYR A 382 5.02 -2.55 1.60
C TYR A 382 6.11 -2.91 0.60
N ILE A 383 6.95 -1.97 0.17
CA ILE A 383 8.13 -2.26 -0.67
C ILE A 383 9.07 -3.21 0.08
N LYS A 384 9.40 -2.91 1.33
CA LYS A 384 10.23 -3.76 2.18
C LYS A 384 9.60 -5.13 2.43
N ALA A 385 8.29 -5.16 2.70
CA ALA A 385 7.56 -6.39 2.93
C ALA A 385 7.53 -7.28 1.68
N LEU A 386 7.39 -6.69 0.48
CA LEU A 386 7.40 -7.42 -0.78
C LEU A 386 8.79 -7.99 -1.09
N ALA A 387 9.85 -7.20 -0.89
CA ALA A 387 11.23 -7.68 -1.04
C ALA A 387 11.55 -8.81 -0.04
N TYR A 388 11.15 -8.67 1.22
CA TYR A 388 11.28 -9.71 2.23
C TYR A 388 10.55 -11.00 1.84
N PHE A 389 9.31 -10.89 1.39
CA PHE A 389 8.54 -12.04 0.91
C PHE A 389 9.25 -12.77 -0.24
N ARG A 390 9.92 -12.04 -1.12
CA ARG A 390 10.73 -12.61 -2.22
C ARG A 390 12.07 -13.21 -1.74
N GLY A 391 12.43 -13.06 -0.47
CA GLY A 391 13.72 -13.49 0.09
C GLY A 391 14.88 -12.54 -0.20
N ASN A 392 14.59 -11.31 -0.62
CA ASN A 392 15.59 -10.29 -0.93
C ASN A 392 15.89 -9.43 0.30
N LYS A 393 17.18 -9.12 0.51
CA LYS A 393 17.64 -8.21 1.57
C LYS A 393 17.54 -6.73 1.16
N GLN A 394 17.37 -6.46 -0.12
CA GLN A 394 17.24 -5.13 -0.70
C GLN A 394 16.03 -5.08 -1.61
N ALA A 395 15.34 -3.94 -1.58
CA ALA A 395 14.22 -3.67 -2.47
C ALA A 395 14.71 -3.37 -3.89
N GLU A 396 13.95 -3.81 -4.87
CA GLU A 396 14.20 -3.60 -6.29
C GLU A 396 13.20 -2.60 -6.89
N PHE A 397 13.51 -2.11 -8.08
CA PHE A 397 12.65 -1.17 -8.83
C PHE A 397 11.24 -1.74 -9.05
N GLU A 398 11.14 -3.01 -9.40
CA GLU A 398 9.85 -3.67 -9.64
C GLU A 398 9.02 -3.81 -8.35
N ASP A 399 9.64 -3.92 -7.16
CA ASP A 399 8.90 -3.93 -5.89
C ASP A 399 8.15 -2.60 -5.70
N VAL A 400 8.79 -1.48 -6.01
CA VAL A 400 8.16 -0.15 -5.98
C VAL A 400 7.02 -0.07 -6.99
N ARG A 401 7.30 -0.47 -8.23
CA ARG A 401 6.35 -0.41 -9.35
C ARG A 401 5.10 -1.24 -9.10
N HIS A 402 5.22 -2.36 -8.39
CA HIS A 402 4.09 -3.21 -8.02
C HIS A 402 3.31 -2.72 -6.80
N VAL A 403 3.97 -2.08 -5.83
CA VAL A 403 3.30 -1.60 -4.60
C VAL A 403 2.52 -0.31 -4.85
N LEU A 404 3.10 0.66 -5.59
CA LEU A 404 2.54 1.99 -5.78
C LEU A 404 1.07 2.00 -6.20
N PRO A 405 0.60 1.20 -7.17
CA PRO A 405 -0.79 1.23 -7.60
C PRO A 405 -1.77 0.91 -6.48
N PHE A 406 -1.45 -0.07 -5.63
CA PHE A 406 -2.34 -0.51 -4.56
C PHE A 406 -2.39 0.46 -3.38
N VAL A 407 -1.32 1.23 -3.18
CA VAL A 407 -1.28 2.30 -2.17
C VAL A 407 -1.97 3.56 -2.67
N LEU A 408 -1.76 3.94 -3.94
CA LEU A 408 -2.13 5.26 -4.46
C LEU A 408 -3.49 5.33 -5.14
N GLN A 409 -4.06 4.20 -5.61
CA GLN A 409 -5.29 4.23 -6.41
C GLN A 409 -6.48 4.91 -5.75
N ASP A 410 -6.52 4.97 -4.42
CA ASP A 410 -7.58 5.63 -3.65
C ASP A 410 -7.10 6.95 -2.99
N LYS A 411 -5.80 7.17 -2.93
CA LYS A 411 -5.20 8.36 -2.31
C LYS A 411 -4.85 9.45 -3.30
N LEU A 412 -4.44 9.08 -4.51
CA LEU A 412 -4.11 10.03 -5.57
C LEU A 412 -5.36 10.29 -6.42
N ILE A 413 -5.91 11.50 -6.34
CA ILE A 413 -7.14 11.89 -7.01
C ILE A 413 -6.83 12.37 -8.41
N GLN A 414 -7.39 11.71 -9.43
CA GLN A 414 -7.23 12.13 -10.81
C GLN A 414 -7.93 13.47 -11.08
N ASN A 415 -7.27 14.34 -11.83
CA ASN A 415 -7.90 15.49 -12.44
C ASN A 415 -8.56 15.07 -13.75
N SER A 416 -9.88 14.83 -13.72
CA SER A 416 -10.65 14.41 -14.90
C SER A 416 -10.58 15.42 -16.07
N ASP A 417 -10.30 16.68 -15.78
CA ASP A 417 -10.25 17.78 -16.76
C ASP A 417 -8.86 17.95 -17.39
N SER A 418 -7.89 17.12 -16.99
CA SER A 418 -6.55 17.16 -17.57
C SER A 418 -6.58 16.75 -19.05
N PRO A 419 -5.92 17.54 -19.94
CA PRO A 419 -5.79 17.21 -21.36
C PRO A 419 -5.12 15.84 -21.62
N PHE A 420 -4.36 15.34 -20.66
CA PHE A 420 -3.73 14.02 -20.73
C PHE A 420 -4.78 12.91 -20.96
N PHE A 421 -5.92 12.95 -20.23
CA PHE A 421 -6.96 11.94 -20.34
C PHE A 421 -7.89 12.12 -21.55
N GLU A 422 -7.76 13.22 -22.31
CA GLU A 422 -8.50 13.46 -23.53
C GLU A 422 -7.84 12.82 -24.75
N GLN A 423 -6.55 12.49 -24.65
CA GLN A 423 -5.83 11.82 -25.72
C GLN A 423 -6.35 10.39 -25.91
N PRO A 424 -6.62 9.94 -27.15
CA PRO A 424 -7.22 8.63 -27.42
C PRO A 424 -6.48 7.46 -26.76
N GLU A 425 -5.15 7.50 -26.75
CA GLU A 425 -4.29 6.48 -26.13
C GLU A 425 -4.36 6.46 -24.60
N ASN A 426 -4.73 7.57 -23.97
CA ASN A 426 -4.73 7.74 -22.51
C ASN A 426 -6.12 7.63 -21.89
N THR A 427 -7.20 7.57 -22.68
CA THR A 427 -8.57 7.51 -22.17
C THR A 427 -8.82 6.32 -21.26
N VAL A 428 -8.13 5.20 -21.49
CA VAL A 428 -8.21 3.98 -20.66
C VAL A 428 -7.82 4.25 -19.21
N TYR A 429 -6.88 5.15 -18.97
CA TYR A 429 -6.39 5.49 -17.62
C TYR A 429 -7.43 6.19 -16.74
N ARG A 430 -8.51 6.70 -17.29
CA ARG A 430 -9.65 7.20 -16.49
C ARG A 430 -10.28 6.09 -15.65
N HIS A 431 -10.21 4.84 -16.10
CA HIS A 431 -10.83 3.68 -15.47
C HIS A 431 -9.81 2.70 -14.90
N ASP A 432 -8.66 2.55 -15.55
CA ASP A 432 -7.56 1.69 -15.11
C ASP A 432 -6.52 2.50 -14.31
N ARG A 433 -6.82 2.70 -13.03
CA ARG A 433 -5.93 3.43 -12.12
C ARG A 433 -4.63 2.69 -11.84
N ILE A 434 -4.63 1.36 -11.87
CA ILE A 434 -3.44 0.54 -11.66
C ILE A 434 -2.41 0.84 -12.76
N SER A 435 -2.82 0.72 -14.02
CA SER A 435 -1.95 1.02 -15.16
C SER A 435 -1.57 2.50 -15.24
N TRP A 436 -2.48 3.41 -14.87
CA TRP A 436 -2.17 4.83 -14.80
C TRP A 436 -1.04 5.13 -13.82
N ILE A 437 -1.11 4.60 -12.59
CA ILE A 437 -0.09 4.86 -11.56
C ILE A 437 1.26 4.26 -11.98
N LYS A 438 1.27 3.05 -12.56
CA LYS A 438 2.49 2.47 -13.13
C LYS A 438 3.07 3.39 -14.22
N ASN A 439 2.23 3.90 -15.11
CA ASN A 439 2.67 4.78 -16.20
C ASN A 439 3.26 6.10 -15.68
N ILE A 440 2.62 6.78 -14.73
CA ILE A 440 3.15 8.05 -14.19
C ILE A 440 4.46 7.83 -13.40
N PHE A 441 4.62 6.69 -12.74
CA PHE A 441 5.88 6.32 -12.10
C PHE A 441 6.99 6.06 -13.13
N ASP A 442 6.70 5.29 -14.17
CA ASP A 442 7.65 5.01 -15.26
C ASP A 442 8.07 6.32 -15.97
N LEU A 443 7.13 7.23 -16.23
CA LEU A 443 7.41 8.55 -16.81
C LEU A 443 8.27 9.42 -15.90
N SER A 444 7.98 9.43 -14.60
CA SER A 444 8.77 10.16 -13.61
C SER A 444 10.21 9.62 -13.53
N CYS A 445 10.39 8.30 -13.54
CA CYS A 445 11.72 7.68 -13.54
C CYS A 445 12.50 7.97 -14.83
N ALA A 446 11.83 7.96 -15.98
CA ALA A 446 12.46 8.33 -17.25
C ALA A 446 12.90 9.81 -17.26
N GLU A 447 12.13 10.70 -16.65
CA GLU A 447 12.51 12.11 -16.49
C GLU A 447 13.70 12.29 -15.54
N PHE A 448 13.69 11.56 -14.40
CA PHE A 448 14.81 11.52 -13.46
C PHE A 448 16.13 11.11 -14.14
N ASP A 449 16.10 10.05 -14.95
CA ASP A 449 17.27 9.57 -15.71
C ASP A 449 17.69 10.57 -16.78
N ARG A 450 16.75 11.19 -17.48
CA ARG A 450 17.02 12.21 -18.50
C ARG A 450 17.68 13.46 -17.91
N ALA A 451 17.27 13.85 -16.71
CA ALA A 451 17.86 14.97 -15.98
C ALA A 451 19.23 14.64 -15.37
N GLY A 452 19.68 13.39 -15.43
CA GLY A 452 20.96 12.95 -14.88
C GLY A 452 21.04 12.97 -13.37
N LEU A 453 19.88 12.94 -12.69
CA LEU A 453 19.79 13.01 -11.23
C LEU A 453 20.29 11.74 -10.55
N ASP A 454 20.47 10.66 -11.31
CA ASP A 454 21.16 9.43 -10.89
C ASP A 454 22.64 9.68 -10.54
N LYS A 455 23.26 10.69 -11.16
CA LYS A 455 24.70 11.00 -11.02
C LYS A 455 24.96 12.15 -10.05
N THR A 456 24.09 13.17 -10.06
CA THR A 456 24.32 14.42 -9.30
C THR A 456 23.05 14.89 -8.62
N ASP A 457 23.18 15.13 -7.32
CA ASP A 457 22.14 15.76 -6.50
C ASP A 457 22.82 16.78 -5.58
N PRO A 458 23.02 18.01 -6.04
CA PRO A 458 23.73 18.99 -5.26
C PRO A 458 22.91 19.51 -4.07
N ALA A 459 21.58 19.62 -4.17
CA ALA A 459 20.73 20.07 -3.07
C ALA A 459 20.66 18.99 -1.96
N GLY A 460 20.45 17.72 -2.34
CA GLY A 460 20.46 16.59 -1.41
C GLY A 460 21.79 16.45 -0.68
N LYS A 461 22.92 16.58 -1.37
CA LYS A 461 24.25 16.53 -0.73
C LYS A 461 24.45 17.61 0.32
N LEU A 462 23.97 18.82 0.07
CA LEU A 462 24.02 19.91 1.05
C LEU A 462 23.11 19.62 2.26
N LEU A 463 21.95 19.03 2.01
CA LEU A 463 21.02 18.63 3.07
C LEU A 463 21.62 17.50 3.93
N GLU A 464 22.20 16.47 3.33
CA GLU A 464 22.91 15.40 4.04
C GLU A 464 24.08 15.94 4.87
N GLN A 465 24.85 16.87 4.31
CA GLN A 465 25.94 17.53 5.04
C GLN A 465 25.43 18.28 6.27
N PHE A 466 24.32 19.00 6.12
CA PHE A 466 23.68 19.72 7.22
C PHE A 466 23.14 18.75 8.31
N GLN A 467 22.53 17.64 7.90
CA GLN A 467 21.98 16.63 8.82
C GLN A 467 23.06 15.92 9.67
N LYS A 468 24.30 15.85 9.20
CA LYS A 468 25.43 15.34 9.98
C LYS A 468 25.82 16.25 11.15
N GLY A 469 25.23 17.44 11.22
CA GLY A 469 25.46 18.42 12.27
C GLY A 469 26.40 19.55 11.86
N LEU A 470 26.37 20.64 12.64
CA LEU A 470 27.20 21.82 12.43
C LEU A 470 28.44 21.84 13.33
N GLU A 471 28.69 20.77 14.09
CA GLU A 471 29.85 20.66 14.95
C GLU A 471 31.15 20.66 14.12
N GLY A 472 32.04 21.63 14.42
CA GLY A 472 33.33 21.78 13.70
C GLY A 472 33.26 22.58 12.41
N VAL A 473 32.08 23.04 11.99
CA VAL A 473 31.95 23.96 10.83
C VAL A 473 32.39 25.38 11.24
N GLY A 474 33.48 25.84 10.64
CA GLY A 474 34.00 27.17 10.88
C GLY A 474 33.23 28.29 10.17
N GLU A 475 33.46 29.56 10.54
CA GLU A 475 32.84 30.72 9.90
C GLU A 475 33.06 30.73 8.37
N LYS A 476 34.30 30.43 7.93
CA LYS A 476 34.67 30.40 6.50
C LYS A 476 33.92 29.30 5.74
N ASP A 477 33.78 28.13 6.33
CA ASP A 477 33.10 26.99 5.69
C ASP A 477 31.60 27.30 5.53
N ALA A 478 30.97 27.84 6.59
CA ALA A 478 29.58 28.25 6.55
C ALA A 478 29.32 29.35 5.50
N GLN A 479 30.23 30.30 5.35
CA GLN A 479 30.17 31.36 4.31
C GLN A 479 30.28 30.72 2.89
N GLN A 480 31.18 29.76 2.69
CA GLN A 480 31.32 29.10 1.39
C GLN A 480 30.04 28.33 1.01
N ILE A 481 29.42 27.66 1.98
CA ILE A 481 28.15 26.97 1.74
C ILE A 481 27.03 27.94 1.37
N LEU A 482 26.95 29.12 2.01
CA LEU A 482 25.96 30.14 1.64
C LEU A 482 26.17 30.62 0.22
N VAL A 483 27.42 30.94 -0.19
CA VAL A 483 27.73 31.31 -1.58
C VAL A 483 27.36 30.19 -2.58
N GLN A 484 27.60 28.95 -2.22
CA GLN A 484 27.18 27.81 -3.05
C GLN A 484 25.67 27.75 -3.21
N ILE A 485 24.90 27.90 -2.10
CA ILE A 485 23.43 27.90 -2.13
C ILE A 485 22.92 29.07 -3.01
N GLU A 486 23.47 30.28 -2.84
CA GLU A 486 23.08 31.46 -3.63
C GLU A 486 23.36 31.23 -5.13
N ARG A 487 24.49 30.59 -5.46
CA ARG A 487 24.81 30.24 -6.85
C ARG A 487 23.78 29.25 -7.43
N MET A 488 23.44 28.20 -6.69
CA MET A 488 22.43 27.24 -7.13
C MET A 488 21.05 27.90 -7.31
N MET A 489 20.67 28.80 -6.39
CA MET A 489 19.42 29.57 -6.52
C MET A 489 19.43 30.47 -7.78
N ASN A 490 20.57 31.10 -8.12
CA ASN A 490 20.70 31.88 -9.36
C ASN A 490 20.59 30.99 -10.61
N GLU A 491 21.16 29.80 -10.59
CA GLU A 491 21.04 28.83 -11.69
C GLU A 491 19.57 28.40 -11.89
N ILE A 492 18.86 28.08 -10.82
CA ILE A 492 17.43 27.74 -10.86
C ILE A 492 16.58 28.92 -11.35
N SER A 493 16.85 30.15 -10.85
CA SER A 493 16.09 31.34 -11.21
C SER A 493 16.25 31.75 -12.69
N SER A 494 17.33 31.34 -13.33
CA SER A 494 17.54 31.56 -14.77
C SER A 494 16.62 30.66 -15.64
N GLY A 495 16.01 29.62 -15.08
CA GLY A 495 15.02 28.77 -15.71
C GLY A 495 13.70 29.52 -15.94
N ARG A 496 12.93 29.05 -16.95
CA ARG A 496 11.66 29.73 -17.31
C ARG A 496 10.42 29.13 -16.70
N LYS A 497 10.51 27.91 -16.12
CA LYS A 497 9.35 27.15 -15.65
C LYS A 497 9.65 26.48 -14.32
N LEU A 498 8.70 26.56 -13.40
CA LEU A 498 8.74 25.89 -12.12
C LEU A 498 8.00 24.54 -12.21
N TYR A 499 8.64 23.48 -11.77
CA TYR A 499 8.09 22.12 -11.66
C TYR A 499 8.16 21.62 -10.22
N GLY A 500 7.39 20.61 -9.87
CA GLY A 500 7.32 20.06 -8.52
C GLY A 500 8.68 19.74 -7.88
N PRO A 501 9.56 18.95 -8.51
CA PRO A 501 10.90 18.67 -7.97
C PRO A 501 11.75 19.92 -7.74
N MET A 502 11.64 20.89 -8.63
CA MET A 502 12.34 22.18 -8.49
C MET A 502 11.81 23.00 -7.31
N LEU A 503 10.51 22.91 -7.01
CA LEU A 503 9.94 23.53 -5.82
C LEU A 503 10.59 22.97 -4.55
N ASP A 504 10.73 21.67 -4.44
CA ASP A 504 11.34 21.00 -3.28
C ASP A 504 12.81 21.40 -3.14
N ASP A 505 13.56 21.48 -4.24
CA ASP A 505 14.95 21.96 -4.23
C ASP A 505 15.04 23.40 -3.75
N ILE A 506 14.18 24.31 -4.24
CA ILE A 506 14.13 25.71 -3.83
C ILE A 506 13.83 25.82 -2.32
N LEU A 507 12.85 25.09 -1.84
CA LEU A 507 12.48 25.10 -0.42
C LEU A 507 13.61 24.55 0.46
N THR A 508 14.27 23.48 0.01
CA THR A 508 15.45 22.90 0.69
C THR A 508 16.60 23.90 0.75
N LEU A 509 16.97 24.52 -0.37
CA LEU A 509 18.03 25.51 -0.43
C LEU A 509 17.72 26.75 0.42
N LYS A 510 16.48 27.25 0.38
CA LYS A 510 16.01 28.35 1.23
C LYS A 510 16.14 28.00 2.71
N TYR A 511 15.70 26.79 3.11
CA TYR A 511 15.85 26.29 4.48
C TYR A 511 17.31 26.25 4.90
N LEU A 512 18.20 25.66 4.10
CA LEU A 512 19.62 25.55 4.39
C LEU A 512 20.27 26.94 4.50
N HIS A 513 19.95 27.86 3.60
CA HIS A 513 20.43 29.26 3.66
C HIS A 513 20.05 29.91 4.97
N GLN A 514 18.81 29.80 5.41
CA GLN A 514 18.35 30.37 6.69
C GLN A 514 19.07 29.73 7.89
N ARG A 515 19.29 28.41 7.87
CA ARG A 515 19.99 27.69 8.94
C ARG A 515 21.46 28.09 9.04
N TYR A 516 22.18 28.12 7.92
CA TYR A 516 23.60 28.53 7.90
C TYR A 516 23.77 30.03 8.22
N SER A 517 22.87 30.88 7.76
CA SER A 517 22.87 32.32 8.14
C SER A 517 22.64 32.52 9.64
N GLY A 518 21.70 31.75 10.23
CA GLY A 518 21.46 31.76 11.67
C GLY A 518 22.67 31.25 12.45
N TYR A 519 23.33 30.18 11.96
CA TYR A 519 24.54 29.62 12.57
C TYR A 519 25.72 30.62 12.55
N LEU A 520 25.93 31.31 11.43
CA LEU A 520 26.96 32.38 11.35
C LEU A 520 26.73 33.52 12.34
N ARG A 521 25.48 33.94 12.53
CA ARG A 521 25.14 34.96 13.55
C ARG A 521 25.46 34.44 14.95
N TRP A 522 25.18 33.20 15.23
CA TRP A 522 25.47 32.58 16.53
C TRP A 522 26.99 32.47 16.78
N LEU A 523 27.81 32.09 15.78
CA LEU A 523 29.27 32.06 15.90
C LEU A 523 29.82 33.43 16.27
N LYS A 524 29.39 34.51 15.59
CA LYS A 524 29.79 35.88 15.88
C LYS A 524 29.32 36.40 17.25
N TRP A 525 28.30 35.76 17.81
CA TRP A 525 27.79 36.14 19.14
C TRP A 525 28.55 35.42 20.25
N LYS A 526 29.21 34.31 19.92
CA LYS A 526 30.02 33.52 20.85
C LYS A 526 31.47 34.04 20.98
N GLU A 527 31.95 34.78 19.97
CA GLU A 527 33.19 35.56 20.04
C GLU A 527 33.00 36.88 20.83
#